data_5aac759ac83aa56e4984746e46075a41
#
_entry.id   5aac759ac83aa56e4984746e46075a41
#
_cell.length_a   1.000
_cell.length_b   1.000
_cell.length_c   1.000
_cell.angle_alpha   90.00
_cell.angle_beta   90.00
_cell.angle_gamma   90.00
#
_symmetry.space_group_name_H-M   'P 1'
#
loop_
_entity.id
_entity.type
_entity.pdbx_description
1 polymer ?
#
loop_
_entity_poly.entity_id
_entity_poly.type
_entity_poly.pdbx_seq_one_letter_code
_entity_poly.pdbx_strand_id
1 'polypeptide(L)'
;GAGIDNCLIQVNAPEFPILDGSAQYYTDAIEKAGIVEQEAERDYYIIKDKIEVKDENTGSSILVLPDDHFSVNVLINFDSPVLNNQYACLEDLEQFKDEISASRTFVFVREIEPLVKHNLIKGGDLDNAIVIYDQKTSQEELDRLADLMNVPHKHVDELGYINNKPLVFDNEPARHKLLDILGDIALIGKPIKGRIIATRPGHKINNQLARSIRKEMKRQEIQAPSYDPNKEPIMDVNRIKQLLPHRYPMLLVDKIIEIGKNHIVGIKNFTSNEPFFQ
;
A
#
# COMPACT_ATOMS: atom_id res chain seq x y z
N GLY A 1 -1.06 -2.18 -9.40
CA GLY A 1 -0.51 -1.57 -10.61
C GLY A 1 -1.28 -1.96 -11.86
N ALA A 2 -1.40 -3.25 -12.17
CA ALA A 2 -2.05 -3.71 -13.42
C ALA A 2 -3.59 -3.66 -13.43
N GLY A 3 -4.23 -3.12 -12.42
CA GLY A 3 -5.69 -2.97 -12.37
C GLY A 3 -6.49 -4.27 -12.22
N ILE A 4 -5.87 -5.34 -11.72
CA ILE A 4 -6.51 -6.65 -11.54
C ILE A 4 -7.20 -6.72 -10.19
N ASP A 5 -8.49 -7.07 -10.20
CA ASP A 5 -9.28 -7.28 -8.98
C ASP A 5 -9.41 -8.77 -8.63
N ASN A 6 -9.53 -9.63 -9.64
CA ASN A 6 -9.70 -11.07 -9.45
C ASN A 6 -8.80 -11.84 -10.42
N CYS A 7 -7.94 -12.71 -9.89
CA CYS A 7 -7.16 -13.65 -10.70
C CYS A 7 -6.81 -14.91 -9.90
N LEU A 8 -6.59 -16.00 -10.61
CA LEU A 8 -6.02 -17.22 -10.03
C LEU A 8 -4.54 -17.28 -10.35
N ILE A 9 -3.71 -17.32 -9.31
CA ILE A 9 -2.26 -17.44 -9.44
C ILE A 9 -1.84 -18.74 -8.76
N GLN A 10 -1.18 -19.61 -9.50
CA GLN A 10 -0.67 -20.90 -9.01
C GLN A 10 0.85 -20.85 -8.94
N VAL A 11 1.39 -21.15 -7.76
CA VAL A 11 2.83 -21.30 -7.54
C VAL A 11 3.12 -22.67 -6.92
N ASN A 12 4.28 -23.25 -7.24
CA ASN A 12 4.72 -24.54 -6.73
C ASN A 12 5.76 -24.41 -5.60
N ALA A 13 5.88 -23.22 -5.02
CA ALA A 13 6.82 -22.88 -3.96
C ALA A 13 6.13 -21.99 -2.91
N PRO A 14 6.68 -21.88 -1.69
CA PRO A 14 6.10 -21.04 -0.63
C PRO A 14 6.24 -19.53 -0.91
N GLU A 15 7.09 -19.13 -1.83
CA GLU A 15 7.36 -17.74 -2.20
C GLU A 15 7.23 -17.55 -3.71
N PHE A 16 6.83 -16.35 -4.13
CA PHE A 16 6.89 -15.94 -5.54
C PHE A 16 8.35 -15.80 -5.98
N PRO A 17 8.71 -16.20 -7.21
CA PRO A 17 10.07 -16.01 -7.71
C PRO A 17 10.40 -14.51 -7.82
N ILE A 18 11.63 -14.14 -7.44
CA ILE A 18 12.10 -12.75 -7.51
C ILE A 18 12.24 -12.28 -8.97
N LEU A 19 12.45 -13.21 -9.92
CA LEU A 19 12.72 -12.95 -11.34
C LEU A 19 13.91 -11.99 -11.51
N ASP A 20 13.70 -10.84 -12.14
CA ASP A 20 14.74 -9.81 -12.30
C ASP A 20 14.73 -8.75 -11.18
N GLY A 21 13.95 -8.97 -10.13
CA GLY A 21 13.81 -8.04 -9.01
C GLY A 21 12.86 -6.86 -9.26
N SER A 22 12.15 -6.88 -10.39
CA SER A 22 11.12 -5.91 -10.78
C SER A 22 9.73 -6.55 -10.88
N ALA A 23 8.72 -5.77 -11.20
CA ALA A 23 7.37 -6.26 -11.49
C ALA A 23 7.11 -6.49 -12.99
N GLN A 24 8.07 -6.22 -13.87
CA GLN A 24 7.88 -6.22 -15.32
C GLN A 24 7.38 -7.57 -15.83
N TYR A 25 8.06 -8.66 -15.50
CA TYR A 25 7.68 -10.00 -15.98
C TYR A 25 6.30 -10.44 -15.49
N TYR A 26 5.89 -10.00 -14.30
CA TYR A 26 4.54 -10.25 -13.80
C TYR A 26 3.50 -9.46 -14.59
N THR A 27 3.79 -8.19 -14.88
CA THR A 27 2.93 -7.33 -15.70
C THR A 27 2.76 -7.89 -17.11
N ASP A 28 3.86 -8.31 -17.74
CA ASP A 28 3.86 -8.93 -19.07
C ASP A 28 3.07 -10.25 -19.08
N ALA A 29 3.21 -11.07 -18.04
CA ALA A 29 2.47 -12.33 -17.91
C ALA A 29 0.96 -12.09 -17.76
N ILE A 30 0.54 -11.07 -17.00
CA ILE A 30 -0.86 -10.67 -16.83
C ILE A 30 -1.43 -10.21 -18.17
N GLU A 31 -0.73 -9.35 -18.91
CA GLU A 31 -1.18 -8.89 -20.22
C GLU A 31 -1.29 -10.03 -21.23
N LYS A 32 -0.31 -10.92 -21.23
CA LYS A 32 -0.33 -12.11 -22.09
C LYS A 32 -1.50 -13.05 -21.77
N ALA A 33 -1.89 -13.14 -20.50
CA ALA A 33 -3.04 -13.92 -20.07
C ALA A 33 -4.36 -13.29 -20.51
N GLY A 34 -4.37 -11.98 -20.73
CA GLY A 34 -5.55 -11.20 -21.08
C GLY A 34 -6.32 -10.72 -19.84
N ILE A 35 -6.89 -9.52 -19.95
CA ILE A 35 -7.69 -8.88 -18.91
C ILE A 35 -9.13 -8.79 -19.43
N VAL A 36 -10.09 -9.21 -18.61
CA VAL A 36 -11.52 -9.17 -18.95
C VAL A 36 -12.21 -8.24 -17.95
N GLU A 37 -12.89 -7.23 -18.45
CA GLU A 37 -13.70 -6.35 -17.61
C GLU A 37 -14.92 -7.09 -17.07
N GLN A 38 -15.24 -6.81 -15.81
CA GLN A 38 -16.40 -7.36 -15.11
C GLN A 38 -17.49 -6.30 -15.00
N GLU A 39 -18.75 -6.73 -14.93
CA GLU A 39 -19.91 -5.81 -14.86
C GLU A 39 -20.01 -5.04 -13.52
N ALA A 40 -19.40 -5.56 -12.45
CA ALA A 40 -19.43 -4.94 -11.14
C ALA A 40 -18.48 -3.74 -11.10
N GLU A 41 -18.99 -2.60 -10.62
CA GLU A 41 -18.16 -1.44 -10.36
C GLU A 41 -17.12 -1.71 -9.26
N ARG A 42 -15.95 -1.12 -9.40
CA ARG A 42 -14.87 -1.26 -8.42
C ARG A 42 -15.20 -0.46 -7.16
N ASP A 43 -15.13 -1.14 -6.02
CA ASP A 43 -15.41 -0.55 -4.72
C ASP A 43 -14.14 0.12 -4.15
N TYR A 44 -14.06 1.44 -4.27
CA TYR A 44 -12.96 2.25 -3.77
C TYR A 44 -13.16 2.69 -2.33
N TYR A 45 -12.08 2.69 -1.56
CA TYR A 45 -12.03 3.44 -0.32
C TYR A 45 -11.52 4.86 -0.59
N ILE A 46 -12.36 5.86 -0.29
CA ILE A 46 -12.03 7.28 -0.51
C ILE A 46 -11.44 7.83 0.78
N ILE A 47 -10.23 8.34 0.72
CA ILE A 47 -9.58 9.05 1.83
C ILE A 47 -10.33 10.37 2.04
N LYS A 48 -10.93 10.54 3.21
CA LYS A 48 -11.70 11.75 3.56
C LYS A 48 -10.89 12.73 4.40
N ASP A 49 -10.03 12.20 5.26
CA ASP A 49 -9.23 12.97 6.19
C ASP A 49 -7.75 12.64 6.01
N LYS A 50 -6.89 13.57 6.39
CA LYS A 50 -5.45 13.39 6.43
C LYS A 50 -5.08 12.20 7.32
N ILE A 51 -4.27 11.27 6.79
CA ILE A 51 -3.65 10.18 7.55
C ILE A 51 -2.14 10.39 7.52
N GLU A 52 -1.48 10.32 8.68
CA GLU A 52 -0.04 10.48 8.78
C GLU A 52 0.55 9.39 9.67
N VAL A 53 1.62 8.76 9.20
CA VAL A 53 2.44 7.81 9.96
C VAL A 53 3.89 8.26 9.93
N LYS A 54 4.57 8.14 11.07
CA LYS A 54 5.98 8.54 11.24
C LYS A 54 6.75 7.48 12.01
N ASP A 55 8.01 7.33 11.68
CA ASP A 55 8.99 6.59 12.48
C ASP A 55 10.15 7.55 12.81
N GLU A 56 10.15 8.10 14.01
CA GLU A 56 11.12 9.08 14.47
C GLU A 56 12.55 8.53 14.52
N ASN A 57 12.71 7.21 14.69
CA ASN A 57 14.01 6.57 14.75
C ASN A 57 14.72 6.55 13.39
N THR A 58 13.94 6.45 12.31
CA THR A 58 14.46 6.40 10.93
C THR A 58 14.29 7.71 10.17
N GLY A 59 13.48 8.63 10.69
CA GLY A 59 13.04 9.84 9.99
C GLY A 59 12.11 9.55 8.81
N SER A 60 11.51 8.36 8.79
CA SER A 60 10.55 7.96 7.76
C SER A 60 9.18 8.56 8.03
N SER A 61 8.48 9.02 7.00
CA SER A 61 7.11 9.52 7.12
C SER A 61 6.30 9.24 5.87
N ILE A 62 5.01 8.95 6.06
CA ILE A 62 4.05 8.85 4.98
C ILE A 62 2.82 9.66 5.34
N LEU A 63 2.44 10.55 4.45
CA LEU A 63 1.27 11.38 4.52
C LEU A 63 0.30 10.96 3.42
N VAL A 64 -0.97 10.75 3.76
CA VAL A 64 -2.05 10.51 2.80
C VAL A 64 -3.04 11.64 2.90
N LEU A 65 -3.36 12.24 1.77
CA LEU A 65 -4.30 13.34 1.63
C LEU A 65 -5.52 12.92 0.81
N PRO A 66 -6.69 13.53 1.07
CA PRO A 66 -7.85 13.38 0.19
C PRO A 66 -7.52 13.77 -1.24
N ASP A 67 -7.94 12.94 -2.18
CA ASP A 67 -7.88 13.20 -3.61
C ASP A 67 -8.95 12.35 -4.31
N ASP A 68 -9.41 12.73 -5.49
CA ASP A 68 -10.41 12.02 -6.28
C ASP A 68 -9.82 10.90 -7.14
N HIS A 69 -8.50 10.86 -7.29
CA HIS A 69 -7.74 9.80 -7.93
C HIS A 69 -6.61 9.29 -7.00
N PHE A 70 -5.93 8.23 -7.40
CA PHE A 70 -4.81 7.66 -6.68
C PHE A 70 -3.49 8.16 -7.25
N SER A 71 -2.64 8.74 -6.42
CA SER A 71 -1.29 9.13 -6.80
C SER A 71 -0.28 8.89 -5.69
N VAL A 72 1.00 8.70 -6.06
CA VAL A 72 2.09 8.44 -5.11
C VAL A 72 3.31 9.27 -5.45
N ASN A 73 3.85 9.94 -4.44
CA ASN A 73 5.11 10.68 -4.49
C ASN A 73 6.09 10.10 -3.47
N VAL A 74 7.29 9.78 -3.90
CA VAL A 74 8.32 9.18 -3.06
C VAL A 74 9.59 10.01 -3.11
N LEU A 75 10.10 10.35 -1.94
CA LEU A 75 11.45 10.86 -1.74
C LEU A 75 12.25 9.82 -0.96
N ILE A 76 13.31 9.30 -1.55
CA ILE A 76 14.32 8.54 -0.80
C ILE A 76 15.51 9.42 -0.47
N ASN A 77 16.10 9.15 0.67
CA ASN A 77 17.32 9.82 1.13
C ASN A 77 18.14 8.80 1.90
N PHE A 78 19.32 8.52 1.41
CA PHE A 78 20.31 7.66 2.04
C PHE A 78 21.57 8.47 2.33
N ASP A 79 22.24 8.15 3.42
CA ASP A 79 23.57 8.68 3.71
C ASP A 79 24.62 7.91 2.88
N SER A 80 24.67 8.24 1.59
CA SER A 80 25.48 7.55 0.59
C SER A 80 25.94 8.51 -0.50
N PRO A 81 27.23 8.50 -0.88
CA PRO A 81 27.72 9.32 -1.99
C PRO A 81 27.24 8.81 -3.36
N VAL A 82 26.79 7.55 -3.45
CA VAL A 82 26.29 6.93 -4.68
C VAL A 82 24.79 7.08 -4.83
N LEU A 83 24.04 6.82 -3.75
CA LEU A 83 22.60 6.95 -3.70
C LEU A 83 22.22 7.95 -2.61
N ASN A 84 22.09 9.20 -2.96
CA ASN A 84 21.67 10.27 -2.05
C ASN A 84 20.14 10.47 -2.13
N ASN A 85 19.73 11.66 -2.54
CA ASN A 85 18.31 11.98 -2.71
C ASN A 85 17.85 11.58 -4.10
N GLN A 86 16.75 10.81 -4.15
CA GLN A 86 16.04 10.57 -5.39
C GLN A 86 14.54 10.73 -5.18
N TYR A 87 13.87 11.19 -6.21
CA TYR A 87 12.43 11.39 -6.25
C TYR A 87 11.82 10.54 -7.36
N ALA A 88 10.64 9.97 -7.08
CA ALA A 88 9.80 9.32 -8.06
C ALA A 88 8.34 9.66 -7.80
N CYS A 89 7.53 9.73 -8.84
CA CYS A 89 6.08 9.92 -8.74
C CYS A 89 5.34 9.01 -9.70
N LEU A 90 4.11 8.71 -9.34
CA LEU A 90 3.12 8.07 -10.18
C LEU A 90 1.82 8.85 -10.00
N GLU A 91 1.43 9.61 -11.01
CA GLU A 91 0.23 10.44 -10.96
C GLU A 91 -1.03 9.65 -11.31
N ASP A 92 -0.89 8.57 -12.08
CA ASP A 92 -1.98 7.67 -12.44
C ASP A 92 -1.48 6.21 -12.50
N LEU A 93 -2.30 5.27 -12.01
CA LEU A 93 -1.99 3.84 -12.07
C LEU A 93 -1.90 3.29 -13.51
N GLU A 94 -2.51 3.93 -14.49
CA GLU A 94 -2.36 3.54 -15.90
C GLU A 94 -0.91 3.64 -16.38
N GLN A 95 -0.12 4.55 -15.80
CA GLN A 95 1.31 4.72 -16.10
C GLN A 95 2.21 3.66 -15.43
N PHE A 96 1.64 2.79 -14.56
CA PHE A 96 2.42 1.84 -13.76
C PHE A 96 3.34 0.97 -14.60
N LYS A 97 2.85 0.47 -15.72
CA LYS A 97 3.62 -0.43 -16.58
C LYS A 97 4.89 0.25 -17.09
N ASP A 98 4.75 1.44 -17.66
CA ASP A 98 5.83 2.12 -18.34
C ASP A 98 6.77 2.86 -17.38
N GLU A 99 6.24 3.36 -16.27
CA GLU A 99 6.99 4.21 -15.35
C GLU A 99 7.57 3.46 -14.15
N ILE A 100 6.97 2.35 -13.71
CA ILE A 100 7.31 1.73 -12.43
C ILE A 100 7.68 0.25 -12.56
N SER A 101 6.99 -0.50 -13.40
CA SER A 101 7.04 -1.97 -13.38
C SER A 101 8.44 -2.56 -13.57
N ALA A 102 9.30 -1.91 -14.35
CA ALA A 102 10.66 -2.35 -14.66
C ALA A 102 11.70 -1.97 -13.59
N SER A 103 11.30 -1.35 -12.49
CA SER A 103 12.23 -0.87 -11.46
C SER A 103 12.65 -2.01 -10.55
N ARG A 104 13.92 -2.38 -10.59
CA ARG A 104 14.51 -3.49 -9.81
C ARG A 104 14.76 -3.09 -8.36
N THR A 105 14.72 -4.09 -7.48
CA THR A 105 15.15 -3.95 -6.08
C THR A 105 16.62 -3.58 -5.97
N PHE A 106 17.03 -3.04 -4.83
CA PHE A 106 18.42 -2.67 -4.59
C PHE A 106 18.88 -3.05 -3.17
N VAL A 107 20.20 -3.17 -3.02
CA VAL A 107 20.86 -3.47 -1.74
C VAL A 107 22.22 -2.77 -1.69
N PHE A 108 22.60 -2.27 -0.52
CA PHE A 108 23.94 -1.76 -0.29
C PHE A 108 24.89 -2.92 0.04
N VAL A 109 26.12 -2.89 -0.49
CA VAL A 109 27.16 -3.91 -0.19
C VAL A 109 27.32 -4.08 1.32
N ARG A 110 27.31 -2.97 2.08
CA ARG A 110 27.44 -2.98 3.55
C ARG A 110 26.29 -3.68 4.30
N GLU A 111 25.16 -3.91 3.63
CA GLU A 111 23.96 -4.54 4.20
C GLU A 111 23.86 -6.04 3.87
N ILE A 112 24.67 -6.54 2.94
CA ILE A 112 24.58 -7.94 2.46
C ILE A 112 24.82 -8.91 3.61
N GLU A 113 25.91 -8.76 4.36
CA GLU A 113 26.27 -9.72 5.41
C GLU A 113 25.20 -9.83 6.51
N PRO A 114 24.69 -8.73 7.09
CA PRO A 114 23.57 -8.78 8.04
C PRO A 114 22.31 -9.44 7.46
N LEU A 115 21.97 -9.14 6.20
CA LEU A 115 20.79 -9.69 5.56
C LEU A 115 20.91 -11.20 5.33
N VAL A 116 22.07 -11.69 4.92
CA VAL A 116 22.34 -13.13 4.77
C VAL A 116 22.31 -13.83 6.12
N LYS A 117 22.93 -13.28 7.15
CA LYS A 117 22.91 -13.84 8.53
C LYS A 117 21.50 -13.99 9.08
N HIS A 118 20.58 -13.10 8.71
CA HIS A 118 19.17 -13.15 9.12
C HIS A 118 18.28 -13.92 8.13
N ASN A 119 18.87 -14.56 7.11
CA ASN A 119 18.15 -15.31 6.06
C ASN A 119 17.10 -14.46 5.32
N LEU A 120 17.42 -13.17 5.10
CA LEU A 120 16.55 -12.20 4.41
C LEU A 120 16.85 -12.06 2.92
N ILE A 121 17.99 -12.60 2.45
CA ILE A 121 18.34 -12.72 1.03
C ILE A 121 18.44 -14.19 0.68
N LYS A 122 17.52 -14.71 -0.14
CA LYS A 122 17.48 -16.14 -0.52
C LYS A 122 17.79 -16.40 -1.98
N GLY A 123 17.75 -15.41 -2.84
CA GLY A 123 17.93 -15.54 -4.28
C GLY A 123 18.43 -14.27 -4.96
N GLY A 124 19.06 -13.37 -4.19
CA GLY A 124 19.65 -12.15 -4.72
C GLY A 124 20.94 -12.41 -5.48
N ASP A 125 21.06 -11.86 -6.68
CA ASP A 125 22.26 -11.85 -7.49
C ASP A 125 22.44 -10.50 -8.22
N LEU A 126 23.48 -10.40 -9.06
CA LEU A 126 23.79 -9.18 -9.81
C LEU A 126 22.87 -8.94 -11.02
N ASP A 127 21.97 -9.88 -11.32
CA ASP A 127 21.00 -9.77 -12.40
C ASP A 127 19.61 -9.39 -11.91
N ASN A 128 19.30 -9.64 -10.62
CA ASN A 128 17.99 -9.40 -10.04
C ASN A 128 17.95 -8.35 -8.91
N ALA A 129 19.08 -7.67 -8.67
CA ALA A 129 19.15 -6.54 -7.75
C ALA A 129 20.17 -5.51 -8.23
N ILE A 130 19.89 -4.25 -7.92
CA ILE A 130 20.88 -3.17 -8.05
C ILE A 130 21.77 -3.20 -6.81
N VAL A 131 23.05 -3.53 -6.97
CA VAL A 131 24.00 -3.58 -5.88
C VAL A 131 24.77 -2.25 -5.79
N ILE A 132 24.69 -1.60 -4.65
CA ILE A 132 25.25 -0.27 -4.42
C ILE A 132 26.52 -0.37 -3.57
N TYR A 133 27.65 -0.03 -4.18
CA TYR A 133 28.94 0.05 -3.52
C TYR A 133 29.24 1.51 -3.18
N ASP A 134 28.95 1.88 -1.95
CA ASP A 134 29.00 3.27 -1.48
C ASP A 134 30.04 3.55 -0.41
N GLN A 135 30.71 2.51 0.07
CA GLN A 135 31.81 2.58 1.04
C GLN A 135 32.97 1.72 0.57
N LYS A 136 34.16 2.31 0.52
CA LYS A 136 35.37 1.57 0.13
C LYS A 136 35.67 0.48 1.12
N THR A 137 35.89 -0.72 0.62
CA THR A 137 36.35 -1.90 1.35
C THR A 137 37.45 -2.62 0.55
N SER A 138 38.13 -3.59 1.15
CA SER A 138 39.19 -4.34 0.45
C SER A 138 38.57 -5.28 -0.61
N GLN A 139 39.33 -5.60 -1.65
CA GLN A 139 38.91 -6.59 -2.65
C GLN A 139 38.67 -7.96 -2.02
N GLU A 140 39.45 -8.33 -1.02
CA GLU A 140 39.31 -9.60 -0.28
C GLU A 140 37.93 -9.67 0.43
N GLU A 141 37.46 -8.55 0.97
CA GLU A 141 36.14 -8.49 1.61
C GLU A 141 35.01 -8.52 0.56
N LEU A 142 35.17 -7.88 -0.58
CA LEU A 142 34.21 -7.98 -1.69
C LEU A 142 34.12 -9.42 -2.22
N ASP A 143 35.26 -10.09 -2.38
CA ASP A 143 35.33 -11.48 -2.82
C ASP A 143 34.67 -12.40 -1.79
N ARG A 144 34.90 -12.18 -0.51
CA ARG A 144 34.24 -12.90 0.60
C ARG A 144 32.71 -12.75 0.56
N LEU A 145 32.21 -11.54 0.30
CA LEU A 145 30.78 -11.28 0.18
C LEU A 145 30.21 -11.92 -1.08
N ALA A 146 30.94 -11.92 -2.19
CA ALA A 146 30.57 -12.61 -3.43
C ALA A 146 30.46 -14.12 -3.19
N ASP A 147 31.42 -14.74 -2.50
CA ASP A 147 31.37 -16.15 -2.12
C ASP A 147 30.15 -16.45 -1.23
N LEU A 148 29.87 -15.57 -0.24
CA LEU A 148 28.72 -15.71 0.64
C LEU A 148 27.38 -15.70 -0.13
N MET A 149 27.30 -14.92 -1.19
CA MET A 149 26.14 -14.81 -2.08
C MET A 149 26.16 -15.82 -3.23
N ASN A 150 27.24 -16.59 -3.37
CA ASN A 150 27.48 -17.51 -4.48
C ASN A 150 27.38 -16.82 -5.86
N VAL A 151 27.97 -15.61 -5.96
CA VAL A 151 28.06 -14.83 -7.20
C VAL A 151 29.52 -14.69 -7.64
N PRO A 152 29.78 -14.46 -8.94
CA PRO A 152 31.14 -14.25 -9.44
C PRO A 152 31.84 -13.05 -8.79
N HIS A 153 33.12 -13.17 -8.51
CA HIS A 153 33.96 -12.06 -8.07
C HIS A 153 34.01 -10.97 -9.14
N LYS A 154 33.91 -9.72 -8.70
CA LYS A 154 34.10 -8.54 -9.56
C LYS A 154 35.18 -7.62 -8.96
N HIS A 155 36.06 -7.16 -9.80
CA HIS A 155 36.98 -6.10 -9.42
C HIS A 155 36.26 -4.76 -9.47
N VAL A 156 36.28 -4.01 -8.34
CA VAL A 156 35.57 -2.74 -8.20
C VAL A 156 36.52 -1.70 -7.62
N ASP A 157 36.94 -0.76 -8.45
CA ASP A 157 37.88 0.31 -8.08
C ASP A 157 37.21 1.54 -7.52
N GLU A 158 35.99 1.84 -8.00
CA GLU A 158 35.26 3.07 -7.71
C GLU A 158 33.91 2.79 -7.08
N LEU A 159 33.46 3.74 -6.26
CA LEU A 159 32.10 3.74 -5.72
C LEU A 159 31.08 3.88 -6.85
N GLY A 160 29.99 3.12 -6.77
CA GLY A 160 28.97 3.11 -7.82
C GLY A 160 28.04 1.91 -7.75
N TYR A 161 27.43 1.58 -8.87
CA TYR A 161 26.55 0.44 -9.00
C TYR A 161 27.32 -0.77 -9.53
N ILE A 162 27.23 -1.92 -8.83
CA ILE A 162 27.86 -3.18 -9.25
C ILE A 162 26.78 -4.08 -9.87
N ASN A 163 26.37 -3.79 -11.08
CA ASN A 163 25.35 -4.59 -11.75
C ASN A 163 25.88 -5.21 -13.04
N ASN A 164 25.22 -6.27 -13.52
CA ASN A 164 25.47 -6.82 -14.86
C ASN A 164 24.75 -6.02 -15.96
N LYS A 165 23.65 -5.34 -15.61
CA LYS A 165 22.83 -4.56 -16.54
C LYS A 165 22.80 -3.09 -16.11
N PRO A 166 22.74 -2.12 -17.04
CA PRO A 166 22.58 -0.72 -16.69
C PRO A 166 21.25 -0.48 -15.94
N LEU A 167 21.13 0.68 -15.31
CA LEU A 167 19.87 1.13 -14.75
C LEU A 167 18.84 1.34 -15.88
N VAL A 168 17.58 0.96 -15.61
CA VAL A 168 16.47 1.21 -16.54
C VAL A 168 16.03 2.67 -16.48
N PHE A 169 16.11 3.25 -15.29
CA PHE A 169 15.82 4.66 -15.04
C PHE A 169 16.92 5.27 -14.17
N ASP A 170 17.25 6.53 -14.37
CA ASP A 170 18.26 7.23 -13.54
C ASP A 170 17.88 7.24 -12.05
N ASN A 171 16.56 7.23 -11.75
CA ASN A 171 15.99 7.19 -10.41
C ASN A 171 15.34 5.81 -10.08
N GLU A 172 15.87 4.73 -10.65
CA GLU A 172 15.31 3.37 -10.49
C GLU A 172 15.13 2.97 -9.01
N PRO A 173 16.06 3.25 -8.07
CA PRO A 173 15.86 2.98 -6.66
C PRO A 173 14.64 3.68 -6.05
N ALA A 174 14.38 4.95 -6.40
CA ALA A 174 13.19 5.66 -5.92
C ALA A 174 11.89 5.08 -6.51
N ARG A 175 11.92 4.70 -7.78
CA ARG A 175 10.79 4.02 -8.45
C ARG A 175 10.50 2.66 -7.83
N HIS A 176 11.55 1.92 -7.46
CA HIS A 176 11.36 0.65 -6.74
C HIS A 176 10.72 0.87 -5.35
N LYS A 177 11.11 1.91 -4.61
CA LYS A 177 10.45 2.26 -3.35
C LYS A 177 8.99 2.68 -3.51
N LEU A 178 8.64 3.27 -4.65
CA LEU A 178 7.25 3.52 -5.01
C LEU A 178 6.51 2.20 -5.30
N LEU A 179 7.14 1.27 -6.02
CA LEU A 179 6.61 -0.07 -6.27
C LEU A 179 6.34 -0.83 -4.95
N ASP A 180 7.27 -0.74 -3.98
CA ASP A 180 7.09 -1.31 -2.64
C ASP A 180 5.84 -0.76 -1.95
N ILE A 181 5.59 0.56 -2.01
CA ILE A 181 4.39 1.16 -1.45
C ILE A 181 3.13 0.58 -2.11
N LEU A 182 3.10 0.49 -3.45
CA LEU A 182 1.95 -0.07 -4.17
C LEU A 182 1.65 -1.52 -3.74
N GLY A 183 2.69 -2.33 -3.57
CA GLY A 183 2.58 -3.70 -3.09
C GLY A 183 2.06 -3.79 -1.66
N ASP A 184 2.66 -3.02 -0.74
CA ASP A 184 2.31 -3.06 0.68
C ASP A 184 0.89 -2.53 0.95
N ILE A 185 0.46 -1.46 0.27
CA ILE A 185 -0.91 -0.93 0.44
C ILE A 185 -1.97 -1.81 -0.21
N ALA A 186 -1.63 -2.66 -1.19
CA ALA A 186 -2.57 -3.64 -1.72
C ALA A 186 -3.11 -4.59 -0.64
N LEU A 187 -2.36 -4.79 0.46
CA LEU A 187 -2.79 -5.56 1.64
C LEU A 187 -3.98 -4.94 2.39
N ILE A 188 -4.36 -3.70 2.08
CA ILE A 188 -5.61 -3.09 2.58
C ILE A 188 -6.81 -3.91 2.11
N GLY A 189 -6.72 -4.51 0.91
CA GLY A 189 -7.76 -5.34 0.32
C GLY A 189 -8.83 -4.55 -0.45
N LYS A 190 -8.64 -3.24 -0.62
CA LYS A 190 -9.49 -2.34 -1.38
C LYS A 190 -8.64 -1.29 -2.09
N PRO A 191 -8.90 -0.95 -3.35
CA PRO A 191 -8.24 0.18 -3.98
C PRO A 191 -8.64 1.48 -3.29
N ILE A 192 -7.71 2.41 -3.19
CA ILE A 192 -7.94 3.69 -2.52
C ILE A 192 -7.94 4.85 -3.52
N LYS A 193 -8.67 5.92 -3.20
CA LYS A 193 -8.54 7.24 -3.82
C LYS A 193 -7.94 8.18 -2.79
N GLY A 194 -6.83 8.81 -3.15
CA GLY A 194 -6.05 9.69 -2.29
C GLY A 194 -4.62 9.81 -2.76
N ARG A 195 -3.95 10.87 -2.33
CA ARG A 195 -2.56 11.17 -2.65
C ARG A 195 -1.64 10.71 -1.53
N ILE A 196 -0.67 9.87 -1.84
CA ILE A 196 0.38 9.42 -0.92
C ILE A 196 1.64 10.23 -1.15
N ILE A 197 2.21 10.79 -0.07
CA ILE A 197 3.49 11.49 -0.08
C ILE A 197 4.38 10.79 0.95
N ALA A 198 5.43 10.12 0.48
CA ALA A 198 6.30 9.30 1.30
C ALA A 198 7.72 9.81 1.30
N THR A 199 8.29 9.98 2.48
CA THR A 199 9.71 10.30 2.69
C THR A 199 10.38 9.12 3.36
N ARG A 200 11.44 8.60 2.75
CA ARG A 200 12.21 7.43 3.23
C ARG A 200 11.31 6.23 3.53
N PRO A 201 10.40 5.81 2.60
CA PRO A 201 9.52 4.69 2.82
C PRO A 201 10.27 3.37 2.94
N GLY A 202 9.62 2.39 3.56
CA GLY A 202 10.08 1.01 3.67
C GLY A 202 8.95 0.13 4.17
N HIS A 203 9.06 -1.19 4.04
CA HIS A 203 7.99 -2.13 4.35
C HIS A 203 7.38 -1.95 5.75
N LYS A 204 8.19 -1.62 6.77
CA LYS A 204 7.70 -1.40 8.13
C LYS A 204 6.66 -0.26 8.19
N ILE A 205 7.03 0.93 7.68
CA ILE A 205 6.14 2.10 7.72
C ILE A 205 5.00 1.99 6.72
N ASN A 206 5.22 1.37 5.55
CA ASN A 206 4.17 1.09 4.57
C ASN A 206 3.08 0.19 5.17
N ASN A 207 3.47 -0.88 5.87
CA ASN A 207 2.55 -1.76 6.59
C ASN A 207 1.83 -1.06 7.75
N GLN A 208 2.50 -0.14 8.44
CA GLN A 208 1.88 0.70 9.47
C GLN A 208 0.80 1.59 8.87
N LEU A 209 1.06 2.19 7.70
CA LEU A 209 0.07 2.94 6.94
C LEU A 209 -1.12 2.07 6.56
N ALA A 210 -0.87 0.90 5.96
CA ALA A 210 -1.92 -0.03 5.54
C ALA A 210 -2.84 -0.42 6.72
N ARG A 211 -2.27 -0.69 7.90
CA ARG A 211 -3.02 -0.98 9.14
C ARG A 211 -3.85 0.22 9.61
N SER A 212 -3.31 1.44 9.51
CA SER A 212 -4.01 2.67 9.89
C SER A 212 -5.21 2.91 8.99
N ILE A 213 -5.06 2.75 7.67
CA ILE A 213 -6.15 2.86 6.71
C ILE A 213 -7.22 1.79 6.98
N ARG A 214 -6.83 0.52 7.18
CA ARG A 214 -7.80 -0.55 7.51
C ARG A 214 -8.57 -0.28 8.79
N LYS A 215 -7.93 0.29 9.80
CA LYS A 215 -8.59 0.68 11.05
C LYS A 215 -9.64 1.75 10.80
N GLU A 216 -9.31 2.76 9.99
CA GLU A 216 -10.24 3.83 9.65
C GLU A 216 -11.40 3.34 8.76
N MET A 217 -11.12 2.47 7.78
CA MET A 217 -12.16 1.80 6.99
C MET A 217 -13.20 1.10 7.89
N LYS A 218 -12.74 0.27 8.83
CA LYS A 218 -13.63 -0.42 9.78
C LYS A 218 -14.41 0.55 10.66
N ARG A 219 -13.78 1.65 11.07
CA ARG A 219 -14.45 2.68 11.86
C ARG A 219 -15.58 3.34 11.06
N GLN A 220 -15.35 3.64 9.78
CA GLN A 220 -16.37 4.23 8.91
C GLN A 220 -17.50 3.25 8.59
N GLU A 221 -17.22 1.96 8.43
CA GLU A 221 -18.25 0.93 8.24
C GLU A 221 -19.19 0.79 9.45
N ILE A 222 -18.69 1.04 10.66
CA ILE A 222 -19.47 0.95 11.91
C ILE A 222 -20.16 2.30 12.24
N GLN A 223 -19.68 3.39 11.65
CA GLN A 223 -20.18 4.71 11.93
C GLN A 223 -21.58 4.88 11.31
N ALA A 224 -22.59 5.11 12.16
CA ALA A 224 -23.92 5.47 11.68
C ALA A 224 -23.84 6.71 10.77
N PRO A 225 -24.62 6.78 9.68
CA PRO A 225 -24.70 7.95 8.83
C PRO A 225 -25.02 9.20 9.65
N SER A 226 -24.44 10.34 9.27
CA SER A 226 -24.76 11.61 9.92
C SER A 226 -26.22 11.97 9.68
N TYR A 227 -26.92 12.32 10.76
CA TYR A 227 -28.31 12.76 10.67
C TYR A 227 -28.40 14.21 10.21
N ASP A 228 -29.11 14.45 9.10
CA ASP A 228 -29.50 15.78 8.66
C ASP A 228 -30.97 16.06 9.14
N PRO A 229 -31.18 16.96 10.08
CA PRO A 229 -32.50 17.26 10.59
C PRO A 229 -33.47 17.91 9.56
N ASN A 230 -32.91 18.45 8.47
CA ASN A 230 -33.69 19.09 7.40
C ASN A 230 -34.13 18.10 6.32
N LYS A 231 -33.59 16.87 6.30
CA LYS A 231 -33.98 15.82 5.36
C LYS A 231 -35.18 15.06 5.92
N GLU A 232 -36.24 14.94 5.10
CA GLU A 232 -37.37 14.10 5.47
C GLU A 232 -36.97 12.64 5.67
N PRO A 233 -37.48 11.98 6.74
CA PRO A 233 -37.22 10.57 6.97
C PRO A 233 -37.97 9.71 5.94
N ILE A 234 -37.42 8.57 5.60
CA ILE A 234 -38.10 7.55 4.77
C ILE A 234 -39.36 7.04 5.46
N MET A 235 -39.33 6.92 6.81
CA MET A 235 -40.49 6.60 7.63
C MET A 235 -40.48 7.42 8.92
N ASP A 236 -41.60 7.99 9.24
CA ASP A 236 -41.90 8.60 10.56
C ASP A 236 -42.38 7.54 11.55
N VAL A 237 -42.58 7.97 12.80
CA VAL A 237 -43.06 7.10 13.88
C VAL A 237 -44.45 6.49 13.59
N ASN A 238 -45.32 7.18 12.85
CA ASN A 238 -46.65 6.69 12.53
C ASN A 238 -46.59 5.55 11.51
N ARG A 239 -45.72 5.66 10.53
CA ARG A 239 -45.49 4.60 9.56
C ARG A 239 -44.81 3.38 10.23
N ILE A 240 -43.85 3.60 11.11
CA ILE A 240 -43.21 2.56 11.90
C ILE A 240 -44.22 1.79 12.74
N LYS A 241 -45.12 2.45 13.40
CA LYS A 241 -46.22 1.86 14.20
C LYS A 241 -47.19 0.99 13.38
N GLN A 242 -47.29 1.21 12.08
CA GLN A 242 -48.10 0.36 11.18
C GLN A 242 -47.37 -0.95 10.84
N LEU A 243 -46.06 -0.96 10.89
CA LEU A 243 -45.22 -2.10 10.53
C LEU A 243 -44.82 -2.94 11.75
N LEU A 244 -44.62 -2.28 12.90
CA LEU A 244 -44.19 -2.91 14.14
C LEU A 244 -45.31 -2.93 15.19
N PRO A 245 -45.51 -4.05 15.90
CA PRO A 245 -46.50 -4.12 16.98
C PRO A 245 -46.08 -3.39 18.23
N HIS A 246 -44.84 -2.98 18.37
CA HIS A 246 -44.28 -2.32 19.55
C HIS A 246 -44.91 -0.95 19.78
N ARG A 247 -45.09 -0.61 21.07
CA ARG A 247 -45.58 0.68 21.55
C ARG A 247 -44.74 1.10 22.74
N TYR A 248 -45.00 2.27 23.29
CA TYR A 248 -44.34 2.75 24.48
C TYR A 248 -44.45 1.71 25.61
N PRO A 249 -43.38 1.38 26.35
CA PRO A 249 -42.04 1.97 26.26
C PRO A 249 -41.08 1.23 25.28
N MET A 250 -41.53 0.18 24.58
CA MET A 250 -40.72 -0.71 23.78
C MET A 250 -40.52 -0.29 22.32
N LEU A 251 -41.16 0.79 21.88
CA LEU A 251 -40.90 1.38 20.55
C LEU A 251 -39.68 2.29 20.61
N LEU A 252 -38.50 1.70 20.30
CA LEU A 252 -37.20 2.38 20.45
C LEU A 252 -36.69 3.02 19.16
N VAL A 253 -37.56 3.28 18.19
CA VAL A 253 -37.22 3.95 16.92
C VAL A 253 -38.24 5.07 16.66
N ASP A 254 -37.74 6.29 16.43
CA ASP A 254 -38.59 7.43 16.13
C ASP A 254 -38.68 7.70 14.62
N LYS A 255 -37.62 7.44 13.87
CA LYS A 255 -37.53 7.67 12.41
C LYS A 255 -36.64 6.63 11.74
N ILE A 256 -36.92 6.32 10.46
CA ILE A 256 -36.01 5.59 9.58
C ILE A 256 -35.51 6.59 8.53
N ILE A 257 -34.21 6.72 8.41
CA ILE A 257 -33.55 7.70 7.52
C ILE A 257 -32.85 7.05 6.33
N GLU A 258 -32.55 5.75 6.43
CA GLU A 258 -31.93 5.00 5.34
C GLU A 258 -32.38 3.52 5.37
N ILE A 259 -32.61 2.96 4.19
CA ILE A 259 -32.86 1.54 3.98
C ILE A 259 -31.96 1.09 2.84
N GLY A 260 -30.96 0.30 3.17
CA GLY A 260 -30.05 -0.31 2.19
C GLY A 260 -30.34 -1.80 1.99
N LYS A 261 -29.58 -2.46 1.14
CA LYS A 261 -29.74 -3.87 0.84
C LYS A 261 -29.61 -4.77 2.08
N ASN A 262 -28.69 -4.43 2.98
CA ASN A 262 -28.34 -5.24 4.16
C ASN A 262 -28.33 -4.42 5.46
N HIS A 263 -28.86 -3.20 5.47
CA HIS A 263 -28.87 -2.35 6.65
C HIS A 263 -30.08 -1.42 6.65
N ILE A 264 -30.48 -0.99 7.86
CA ILE A 264 -31.47 0.03 8.11
C ILE A 264 -30.89 1.00 9.14
N VAL A 265 -31.01 2.29 8.89
CA VAL A 265 -30.59 3.33 9.82
C VAL A 265 -31.83 3.97 10.44
N GLY A 266 -31.96 3.81 11.75
CA GLY A 266 -33.00 4.40 12.56
C GLY A 266 -32.46 5.47 13.50
N ILE A 267 -33.32 6.41 13.89
CA ILE A 267 -33.06 7.44 14.89
C ILE A 267 -33.94 7.23 16.08
N LYS A 268 -33.37 7.37 17.27
CA LYS A 268 -34.08 7.44 18.55
C LYS A 268 -33.62 8.69 19.30
N ASN A 269 -34.56 9.54 19.67
CA ASN A 269 -34.30 10.65 20.58
C ASN A 269 -34.49 10.16 22.02
N PHE A 270 -33.45 10.31 22.83
CA PHE A 270 -33.51 9.99 24.24
C PHE A 270 -33.76 11.27 25.07
N THR A 271 -34.74 11.20 25.94
CA THR A 271 -35.04 12.27 26.91
C THR A 271 -34.90 11.74 28.32
N SER A 272 -34.78 12.65 29.30
CA SER A 272 -34.73 12.26 30.72
C SER A 272 -36.00 11.59 31.23
N ASN A 273 -37.11 11.63 30.47
CA ASN A 273 -38.36 10.96 30.79
C ASN A 273 -38.48 9.53 30.27
N GLU A 274 -37.46 9.01 29.62
CA GLU A 274 -37.45 7.61 29.20
C GLU A 274 -37.39 6.67 30.42
N PRO A 275 -38.16 5.57 30.44
CA PRO A 275 -38.18 4.65 31.57
C PRO A 275 -36.86 4.08 31.99
N PHE A 276 -35.87 4.08 31.09
CA PHE A 276 -34.52 3.59 31.35
C PHE A 276 -33.68 4.51 32.24
N PHE A 277 -34.11 5.75 32.44
CA PHE A 277 -33.41 6.75 33.25
C PHE A 277 -34.13 7.06 34.59
N GLN A 278 -35.20 6.29 34.94
CA GLN A 278 -35.95 6.44 36.16
C GLN A 278 -35.67 5.33 37.17
#